data_8bcc8239265cb8414ed60a0f2cc495cb
#
_entry.id   8bcc8239265cb8414ed60a0f2cc495cb
#
_cell.length_a   1.000
_cell.length_b   1.000
_cell.length_c   1.000
_cell.angle_alpha   90.00
_cell.angle_beta   90.00
_cell.angle_gamma   90.00
#
_symmetry.space_group_name_H-M   'P 1'
#
loop_
_entity.id
_entity.type
_entity.pdbx_description
1 polymer ?
#
loop_
_entity_poly.entity_id
_entity_poly.type
_entity_poly.pdbx_seq_one_letter_code
_entity_poly.pdbx_strand_id
1 'polypeptide(L)'
;MIMLYESAGCASCRKAKAWLTEQGLDFSTKNIQSCKITQQELKMLFSMTNDIYDLISTRSTLYKSFKRINKCDLEDLSFNELISYIQMNPMILKRPIMTNGKQLIVGWDEDEITTLLPRHMRSSYPGRISI
;
A
#
# COMPACT_ATOMS: atom_id res chain seq x y z
N MET A 1 -13.47 8.18 -1.95
CA MET A 1 -12.81 8.17 -0.62
C MET A 1 -11.50 7.40 -0.70
N ILE A 2 -10.50 7.86 0.01
CA ILE A 2 -9.19 7.22 0.03
C ILE A 2 -9.16 6.21 1.18
N MET A 3 -8.65 5.01 0.90
CA MET A 3 -8.35 4.01 1.92
C MET A 3 -6.84 3.96 2.13
N LEU A 4 -6.39 4.04 3.37
CA LEU A 4 -4.99 3.94 3.75
C LEU A 4 -4.77 2.70 4.62
N TYR A 5 -3.94 1.79 4.14
CA TYR A 5 -3.54 0.60 4.90
C TYR A 5 -2.23 0.90 5.62
N GLU A 6 -2.23 0.71 6.93
CA GLU A 6 -1.12 1.10 7.80
C GLU A 6 -0.78 0.04 8.83
N SER A 7 0.30 0.27 9.57
CA SER A 7 0.64 -0.49 10.75
C SER A 7 1.17 0.43 11.84
N ALA A 8 1.15 -0.02 13.09
CA ALA A 8 1.71 0.73 14.20
C ALA A 8 3.23 0.89 14.02
N GLY A 9 3.76 2.02 14.48
CA GLY A 9 5.19 2.29 14.43
C GLY A 9 5.74 2.61 13.04
N CYS A 10 4.89 2.84 12.07
CA CYS A 10 5.31 3.14 10.70
C CYS A 10 5.41 4.66 10.49
N ALA A 11 6.65 5.16 10.37
CA ALA A 11 6.89 6.60 10.17
C ALA A 11 6.28 7.10 8.86
N SER A 12 6.40 6.31 7.78
CA SER A 12 5.83 6.66 6.48
C SER A 12 4.31 6.73 6.52
N CYS A 13 3.68 5.86 7.31
CA CYS A 13 2.23 5.88 7.51
C CYS A 13 1.79 7.19 8.20
N ARG A 14 2.55 7.62 9.20
CA ARG A 14 2.25 8.87 9.90
C ARG A 14 2.38 10.07 8.96
N LYS A 15 3.41 10.10 8.12
CA LYS A 15 3.61 11.17 7.12
C LYS A 15 2.45 11.21 6.14
N ALA A 16 2.02 10.07 5.66
CA ALA A 16 0.91 9.99 4.71
C ALA A 16 -0.40 10.50 5.33
N LYS A 17 -0.69 10.10 6.56
CA LYS A 17 -1.90 10.55 7.25
C LYS A 17 -1.88 12.05 7.50
N ALA A 18 -0.72 12.59 7.91
CA ALA A 18 -0.56 14.03 8.13
C ALA A 18 -0.81 14.80 6.84
N TRP A 19 -0.23 14.33 5.75
CA TRP A 19 -0.39 14.97 4.45
C TRP A 19 -1.85 14.98 4.00
N LEU A 20 -2.54 13.83 4.10
CA LEU A 20 -3.96 13.72 3.73
C LEU A 20 -4.83 14.68 4.55
N THR A 21 -4.54 14.79 5.85
CA THR A 21 -5.24 15.70 6.75
C THR A 21 -5.01 17.16 6.37
N GLU A 22 -3.76 17.51 6.09
CA GLU A 22 -3.40 18.86 5.67
C GLU A 22 -4.08 19.29 4.37
N GLN A 23 -4.24 18.35 3.46
CA GLN A 23 -4.91 18.62 2.18
C GLN A 23 -6.43 18.64 2.29
N GLY A 24 -6.98 18.32 3.47
CA GLY A 24 -8.42 18.27 3.67
C GLY A 24 -9.11 17.15 2.91
N LEU A 25 -8.40 16.09 2.61
CA LEU A 25 -8.94 14.94 1.89
C LEU A 25 -9.57 13.95 2.86
N ASP A 26 -10.74 13.43 2.50
CA ASP A 26 -11.39 12.39 3.27
C ASP A 26 -10.68 11.06 3.05
N PHE A 27 -10.38 10.38 4.14
CA PHE A 27 -9.77 9.05 4.07
C PHE A 27 -10.16 8.20 5.27
N SER A 28 -10.13 6.89 5.06
CA SER A 28 -10.29 5.91 6.13
C SER A 28 -8.99 5.14 6.27
N THR A 29 -8.72 4.65 7.47
CA THR A 29 -7.51 3.87 7.73
C THR A 29 -7.87 2.44 8.11
N LYS A 30 -6.96 1.52 7.80
CA LYS A 30 -7.07 0.14 8.23
C LYS A 30 -5.69 -0.32 8.70
N ASN A 31 -5.59 -0.68 9.98
CA ASN A 31 -4.36 -1.24 10.52
C ASN A 31 -4.31 -2.73 10.18
N ILE A 32 -3.36 -3.12 9.34
CA ILE A 32 -3.29 -4.49 8.83
C ILE A 32 -2.83 -5.52 9.88
N GLN A 33 -2.29 -5.06 11.03
CA GLN A 33 -1.92 -5.94 12.13
C GLN A 33 -3.13 -6.30 13.00
N SER A 34 -4.01 -5.34 13.26
CA SER A 34 -5.15 -5.51 14.17
C SER A 34 -6.45 -5.82 13.46
N CYS A 35 -6.61 -5.36 12.23
CA CYS A 35 -7.78 -5.61 11.41
C CYS A 35 -7.41 -6.50 10.24
N LYS A 36 -8.15 -7.60 10.08
CA LYS A 36 -7.86 -8.55 9.02
C LYS A 36 -8.18 -7.93 7.66
N ILE A 37 -7.17 -7.86 6.78
CA ILE A 37 -7.39 -7.46 5.40
C ILE A 37 -8.10 -8.61 4.66
N THR A 38 -9.12 -8.29 3.89
CA THR A 38 -9.94 -9.31 3.23
C THR A 38 -9.27 -9.76 1.93
N GLN A 39 -9.65 -10.96 1.47
CA GLN A 39 -9.21 -11.45 0.17
C GLN A 39 -9.66 -10.53 -0.96
N GLN A 40 -10.85 -9.98 -0.85
CA GLN A 40 -11.39 -9.04 -1.84
C GLN A 40 -10.55 -7.79 -1.93
N GLU A 41 -10.15 -7.24 -0.77
CA GLU A 41 -9.27 -6.07 -0.73
C GLU A 41 -7.92 -6.38 -1.38
N LEU A 42 -7.33 -7.53 -1.05
CA LEU A 42 -6.04 -7.93 -1.63
C LEU A 42 -6.14 -8.12 -3.14
N LYS A 43 -7.19 -8.77 -3.62
CA LYS A 43 -7.41 -8.96 -5.05
C LYS A 43 -7.54 -7.63 -5.78
N MET A 44 -8.25 -6.69 -5.18
CA MET A 44 -8.41 -5.35 -5.74
C MET A 44 -7.06 -4.65 -5.82
N LEU A 45 -6.27 -4.68 -4.75
CA LEU A 45 -4.96 -4.03 -4.72
C LEU A 45 -4.02 -4.63 -5.76
N PHE A 46 -3.94 -5.96 -5.84
CA PHE A 46 -3.07 -6.61 -6.81
C PHE A 46 -3.55 -6.45 -8.25
N SER A 47 -4.84 -6.19 -8.47
CA SER A 47 -5.34 -5.89 -9.81
C SER A 47 -4.88 -4.53 -10.34
N MET A 48 -4.40 -3.67 -9.45
CA MET A 48 -3.96 -2.32 -9.78
C MET A 48 -2.48 -2.24 -10.13
N THR A 49 -1.77 -3.36 -10.08
CA THR A 49 -0.35 -3.41 -10.41
C THR A 49 -0.05 -4.61 -11.31
N ASN A 50 1.05 -4.53 -12.06
CA ASN A 50 1.50 -5.60 -12.94
C ASN A 50 2.58 -6.47 -12.29
N ASP A 51 3.10 -6.06 -11.13
CA ASP A 51 4.17 -6.76 -10.43
C ASP A 51 3.80 -6.91 -8.96
N ILE A 52 3.73 -8.14 -8.48
CA ILE A 52 3.37 -8.40 -7.07
C ILE A 52 4.35 -7.72 -6.10
N TYR A 53 5.60 -7.54 -6.53
CA TYR A 53 6.62 -6.91 -5.68
C TYR A 53 6.46 -5.41 -5.54
N ASP A 54 5.54 -4.80 -6.27
CA ASP A 54 5.15 -3.42 -6.01
C ASP A 54 4.49 -3.29 -4.64
N LEU A 55 3.82 -4.34 -4.18
CA LEU A 55 3.10 -4.37 -2.91
C LEU A 55 3.80 -5.18 -1.82
N ILE A 56 4.71 -6.07 -2.18
CA ILE A 56 5.39 -6.96 -1.23
C ILE A 56 6.76 -6.42 -0.87
N SER A 57 7.03 -6.33 0.44
CA SER A 57 8.33 -5.90 0.92
C SER A 57 9.32 -7.06 0.91
N THR A 58 10.23 -7.04 -0.07
CA THR A 58 11.28 -8.05 -0.19
C THR A 58 12.38 -7.89 0.88
N ARG A 59 12.35 -6.78 1.61
CA ARG A 59 13.26 -6.54 2.75
C ARG A 59 12.73 -7.09 4.05
N SER A 60 11.45 -7.48 4.09
CA SER A 60 10.82 -7.96 5.32
C SER A 60 11.36 -9.32 5.71
N THR A 61 11.37 -9.57 7.03
CA THR A 61 11.75 -10.87 7.58
C THR A 61 10.81 -11.97 7.09
N LEU A 62 9.52 -11.64 6.95
CA LEU A 62 8.52 -12.59 6.47
C LEU A 62 8.83 -13.07 5.06
N TYR A 63 9.22 -12.15 4.16
CA TYR A 63 9.58 -12.53 2.79
C TYR A 63 10.82 -13.44 2.77
N LYS A 64 11.84 -13.05 3.51
CA LYS A 64 13.08 -13.82 3.60
C LYS A 64 12.85 -15.21 4.19
N SER A 65 12.01 -15.30 5.21
CA SER A 65 11.63 -16.58 5.83
C SER A 65 10.84 -17.46 4.87
N PHE A 66 9.93 -16.87 4.10
CA PHE A 66 9.16 -17.62 3.11
C PHE A 66 10.11 -18.30 2.10
N LYS A 67 11.04 -17.54 1.53
CA LYS A 67 11.99 -18.09 0.55
C LYS A 67 12.87 -19.18 1.15
N ARG A 68 13.33 -18.98 2.38
CA ARG A 68 14.20 -19.96 3.05
C ARG A 68 13.46 -21.26 3.33
N ILE A 69 12.23 -21.17 3.81
CA ILE A 69 11.44 -22.35 4.22
C ILE A 69 10.89 -23.09 3.01
N ASN A 70 10.36 -22.39 2.04
CA ASN A 70 9.65 -22.99 0.89
C ASN A 70 10.57 -23.24 -0.31
N LYS A 71 11.77 -22.66 -0.31
CA LYS A 71 12.76 -22.77 -1.40
C LYS A 71 12.19 -22.39 -2.76
N CYS A 72 11.24 -21.45 -2.77
CA CYS A 72 10.66 -20.88 -3.97
C CYS A 72 10.30 -19.44 -3.70
N ASP A 73 9.86 -18.70 -4.72
CA ASP A 73 9.46 -17.32 -4.58
C ASP A 73 7.92 -17.22 -4.53
N LEU A 74 7.42 -16.08 -4.03
CA LEU A 74 5.98 -15.83 -3.96
C LEU A 74 5.33 -15.82 -5.33
N GLU A 75 6.05 -15.40 -6.37
CA GLU A 75 5.53 -15.41 -7.74
C GLU A 75 5.33 -16.82 -8.28
N ASP A 76 5.91 -17.83 -7.65
CA ASP A 76 5.73 -19.24 -8.02
C ASP A 76 4.42 -19.81 -7.49
N LEU A 77 3.75 -19.10 -6.58
CA LEU A 77 2.45 -19.51 -6.06
C LEU A 77 1.35 -19.17 -7.06
N SER A 78 0.26 -19.95 -7.02
CA SER A 78 -0.95 -19.54 -7.72
C SER A 78 -1.47 -18.24 -7.10
N PHE A 79 -2.30 -17.51 -7.83
CA PHE A 79 -2.86 -16.27 -7.32
C PHE A 79 -3.64 -16.49 -6.02
N ASN A 80 -4.45 -17.54 -5.95
CA ASN A 80 -5.22 -17.86 -4.75
C ASN A 80 -4.32 -18.22 -3.56
N GLU A 81 -3.25 -18.95 -3.81
CA GLU A 81 -2.27 -19.28 -2.77
C GLU A 81 -1.56 -18.03 -2.25
N LEU A 82 -1.19 -17.14 -3.16
CA LEU A 82 -0.54 -15.87 -2.81
C LEU A 82 -1.46 -15.03 -1.92
N ILE A 83 -2.72 -14.86 -2.33
CA ILE A 83 -3.70 -14.07 -1.56
C ILE A 83 -3.90 -14.67 -0.16
N SER A 84 -4.06 -15.99 -0.08
CA SER A 84 -4.22 -16.67 1.22
C SER A 84 -3.00 -16.48 2.12
N TYR A 85 -1.81 -16.59 1.54
CA TYR A 85 -0.56 -16.39 2.29
C TYR A 85 -0.47 -14.98 2.86
N ILE A 86 -0.75 -13.97 2.03
CA ILE A 86 -0.69 -12.57 2.46
C ILE A 86 -1.75 -12.28 3.53
N GLN A 87 -2.93 -12.85 3.38
CA GLN A 87 -3.99 -12.66 4.37
C GLN A 87 -3.57 -13.16 5.76
N MET A 88 -2.83 -14.25 5.81
CA MET A 88 -2.30 -14.80 7.05
C MET A 88 -1.04 -14.07 7.54
N ASN A 89 -0.35 -13.38 6.64
CA ASN A 89 0.92 -12.71 6.94
C ASN A 89 0.91 -11.30 6.35
N PRO A 90 -0.02 -10.43 6.80
CA PRO A 90 -0.21 -9.11 6.17
C PRO A 90 0.98 -8.18 6.29
N MET A 91 1.84 -8.41 7.28
CA MET A 91 3.03 -7.58 7.47
C MET A 91 4.10 -7.76 6.39
N ILE A 92 3.89 -8.70 5.45
CA ILE A 92 4.75 -8.82 4.27
C ILE A 92 4.50 -7.69 3.27
N LEU A 93 3.36 -7.02 3.39
CA LEU A 93 3.01 -5.90 2.51
C LEU A 93 3.83 -4.65 2.85
N LYS A 94 4.17 -3.88 1.83
CA LYS A 94 4.72 -2.53 2.00
C LYS A 94 3.66 -1.63 2.66
N ARG A 95 4.08 -0.60 3.37
CA ARG A 95 3.19 0.36 4.04
C ARG A 95 3.76 1.76 3.95
N PRO A 96 2.91 2.77 3.87
CA PRO A 96 1.46 2.69 3.68
C PRO A 96 1.08 2.24 2.28
N ILE A 97 -0.15 1.74 2.13
CA ILE A 97 -0.77 1.52 0.82
C ILE A 97 -2.00 2.41 0.78
N MET A 98 -2.10 3.26 -0.22
CA MET A 98 -3.23 4.17 -0.38
C MET A 98 -3.89 3.98 -1.73
N THR A 99 -5.21 3.99 -1.75
CA THR A 99 -5.94 3.93 -3.01
C THR A 99 -7.26 4.68 -2.89
N ASN A 100 -7.66 5.32 -3.99
CA ASN A 100 -8.98 5.91 -4.15
C ASN A 100 -9.86 5.10 -5.12
N GLY A 101 -9.42 3.89 -5.45
CA GLY A 101 -10.08 3.03 -6.42
C GLY A 101 -9.58 3.19 -7.85
N LYS A 102 -8.83 4.25 -8.13
CA LYS A 102 -8.25 4.54 -9.45
C LYS A 102 -6.73 4.57 -9.43
N GLN A 103 -6.16 5.19 -8.41
CA GLN A 103 -4.71 5.26 -8.21
C GLN A 103 -4.30 4.36 -7.06
N LEU A 104 -3.09 3.82 -7.16
CA LEU A 104 -2.45 3.04 -6.11
C LEU A 104 -1.12 3.71 -5.76
N ILE A 105 -0.95 4.09 -4.51
CA ILE A 105 0.27 4.70 -3.99
C ILE A 105 0.82 3.79 -2.90
N VAL A 106 2.06 3.38 -3.05
CA VAL A 106 2.71 2.48 -2.08
C VAL A 106 3.95 3.17 -1.49
N GLY A 107 4.00 3.23 -0.17
CA GLY A 107 5.05 3.92 0.54
C GLY A 107 4.79 5.43 0.59
N TRP A 108 5.75 6.17 1.17
CA TRP A 108 5.69 7.62 1.21
C TRP A 108 6.51 8.18 0.05
N ASP A 109 5.86 8.84 -0.88
CA ASP A 109 6.49 9.55 -1.99
C ASP A 109 5.73 10.84 -2.19
N GLU A 110 6.40 11.96 -1.97
CA GLU A 110 5.81 13.30 -1.98
C GLU A 110 5.24 13.67 -3.35
N ASP A 111 5.87 13.18 -4.42
CA ASP A 111 5.38 13.44 -5.78
C ASP A 111 4.21 12.54 -6.15
N GLU A 112 4.31 11.26 -5.88
CA GLU A 112 3.26 10.30 -6.22
C GLU A 112 1.96 10.58 -5.46
N ILE A 113 2.06 10.94 -4.19
CA ILE A 113 0.87 11.16 -3.35
C ILE A 113 0.01 12.31 -3.87
N THR A 114 0.60 13.25 -4.61
CA THR A 114 -0.17 14.36 -5.20
C THR A 114 -1.20 13.90 -6.21
N THR A 115 -1.04 12.68 -6.77
CA THR A 115 -2.03 12.14 -7.71
C THR A 115 -3.37 11.83 -7.04
N LEU A 116 -3.40 11.76 -5.71
CA LEU A 116 -4.65 11.62 -4.95
C LEU A 116 -5.43 12.93 -4.84
N LEU A 117 -4.78 14.07 -5.10
CA LEU A 117 -5.47 15.36 -5.12
C LEU A 117 -6.42 15.42 -6.31
N PRO A 118 -7.60 16.07 -6.15
CA PRO A 118 -8.42 16.43 -7.29
C PRO A 118 -7.60 17.23 -8.30
N ARG A 119 -7.88 17.03 -9.58
CA ARG A 119 -7.08 17.63 -10.65
C ARG A 119 -6.91 19.14 -10.48
N HIS A 120 -7.95 19.86 -10.07
CA HIS A 120 -7.91 21.31 -9.91
C HIS A 120 -7.03 21.79 -8.75
N MET A 121 -6.62 20.90 -7.85
CA MET A 121 -5.78 21.24 -6.70
C MET A 121 -4.30 20.91 -6.92
N ARG A 122 -3.98 20.10 -7.93
CA ARG A 122 -2.60 19.61 -8.13
C ARG A 122 -1.62 20.72 -8.45
N SER A 123 -2.03 21.69 -9.23
CA SER A 123 -1.15 22.79 -9.66
C SER A 123 -0.83 23.77 -8.53
N SER A 124 -1.61 23.79 -7.47
CA SER A 124 -1.40 24.69 -6.33
C SER A 124 -0.64 24.03 -5.18
N TYR A 125 -0.26 22.77 -5.32
CA TYR A 125 0.49 22.07 -4.28
C TYR A 125 1.94 22.59 -4.24
N PRO A 126 2.38 23.19 -3.12
CA PRO A 126 3.64 23.95 -3.10
C PRO A 126 4.91 23.11 -3.25
N GLY A 127 4.87 21.83 -2.96
CA GLY A 127 6.03 20.95 -3.12
C GLY A 127 6.19 20.38 -4.51
N ARG A 128 5.29 20.71 -5.45
CA ARG A 128 5.28 20.11 -6.78
C ARG A 128 5.64 21.14 -7.84
N ILE A 129 6.57 20.77 -8.71
CA ILE A 129 6.88 21.56 -9.88
C ILE A 129 5.83 21.23 -10.95
N SER A 130 5.07 22.24 -11.34
CA SER A 130 4.09 22.12 -12.40
C SER A 130 4.79 22.29 -13.74
N ILE A 131 4.67 21.31 -14.57
CA ILE A 131 5.25 21.36 -15.91
C ILE A 131 4.14 21.46 -16.93
#